data_89de1ed1744fa4a584958bdd6941edf5
#
_entry.id   89de1ed1744fa4a584958bdd6941edf5
#
_cell.length_a   1.000
_cell.length_b   1.000
_cell.length_c   1.000
_cell.angle_alpha   90.00
_cell.angle_beta   90.00
_cell.angle_gamma   90.00
#
_symmetry.space_group_name_H-M   'P 1'
#
loop_
_entity.id
_entity.type
_entity.pdbx_description
1 polymer ?
#
loop_
_entity_poly.entity_id
_entity_poly.type
_entity_poly.pdbx_seq_one_letter_code
_entity_poly.pdbx_strand_id
1 'polypeptide(L)'
;MSAPTNDNGALPVKDSDMVVMKPDKIGDADFANYFCTYGYLYHQKDMLEDQQRMTAYHDAVRLNPALFRGKTVLDVGTGSGILAIWAAQCGARKVYAVEATYMATHAKKLVEANGLGDVVEILQSTVEEVELPEQVDVIISEWMGYFL
;
A
#
# COMPACT_ATOMS: atom_id res chain seq x y z
N MET A 1 -17.32 8.16 -32.10
CA MET A 1 -16.33 9.17 -31.65
C MET A 1 -15.55 8.55 -30.54
N SER A 2 -14.28 8.19 -30.79
CA SER A 2 -13.39 7.65 -29.74
C SER A 2 -12.84 8.79 -28.89
N ALA A 3 -12.79 8.58 -27.56
CA ALA A 3 -12.21 9.53 -26.63
C ALA A 3 -10.70 9.70 -26.91
N PRO A 4 -10.11 10.88 -26.68
CA PRO A 4 -8.69 11.09 -26.88
C PRO A 4 -7.89 10.30 -25.85
N THR A 5 -6.98 9.44 -26.33
CA THR A 5 -5.95 8.80 -25.51
C THR A 5 -4.72 9.71 -25.46
N ASN A 6 -4.01 9.76 -24.33
CA ASN A 6 -2.71 10.42 -24.28
C ASN A 6 -1.66 9.55 -25.01
N ASP A 7 -0.50 10.14 -25.35
CA ASP A 7 0.55 9.52 -26.18
C ASP A 7 1.09 8.17 -25.66
N ASN A 8 0.73 7.75 -24.44
CA ASN A 8 1.14 6.49 -23.81
C ASN A 8 0.04 5.42 -23.78
N GLY A 9 -1.10 5.64 -24.46
CA GLY A 9 -2.19 4.65 -24.52
C GLY A 9 -2.95 4.41 -23.21
N ALA A 10 -2.66 5.19 -22.17
CA ALA A 10 -3.38 5.13 -20.90
C ALA A 10 -4.60 6.05 -20.95
N LEU A 11 -5.72 5.58 -20.44
CA LEU A 11 -6.90 6.43 -20.26
C LEU A 11 -6.57 7.54 -19.25
N PRO A 12 -7.01 8.78 -19.50
CA PRO A 12 -6.82 9.86 -18.54
C PRO A 12 -7.54 9.49 -17.23
N VAL A 13 -6.80 9.48 -16.13
CA VAL A 13 -7.36 9.36 -14.78
C VAL A 13 -8.20 10.61 -14.55
N LYS A 14 -9.49 10.45 -14.28
CA LYS A 14 -10.35 11.58 -13.94
C LYS A 14 -10.01 12.02 -12.52
N ASP A 15 -9.97 13.33 -12.26
CA ASP A 15 -9.79 13.88 -10.91
C ASP A 15 -10.78 13.30 -9.89
N SER A 16 -11.94 12.82 -10.34
CA SER A 16 -12.94 12.13 -9.53
C SER A 16 -12.49 10.75 -9.02
N ASP A 17 -11.46 10.15 -9.60
CA ASP A 17 -10.94 8.82 -9.22
C ASP A 17 -9.84 8.95 -8.15
N MET A 18 -9.40 10.17 -7.86
CA MET A 18 -8.56 10.49 -6.71
C MET A 18 -9.48 10.72 -5.51
N VAL A 19 -9.79 9.66 -4.78
CA VAL A 19 -10.56 9.78 -3.54
C VAL A 19 -9.72 10.52 -2.52
N VAL A 20 -9.94 11.82 -2.42
CA VAL A 20 -9.41 12.64 -1.34
C VAL A 20 -10.38 12.50 -0.17
N MET A 21 -9.98 11.76 0.85
CA MET A 21 -10.76 11.63 2.08
C MET A 21 -10.71 12.98 2.84
N LYS A 22 -11.83 13.38 3.46
CA LYS A 22 -11.95 14.67 4.15
C LYS A 22 -11.34 14.57 5.55
N PRO A 23 -10.28 15.29 5.86
CA PRO A 23 -9.74 15.38 7.21
C PRO A 23 -10.45 16.48 8.00
N ASP A 24 -10.91 16.16 9.18
CA ASP A 24 -11.59 17.13 10.05
C ASP A 24 -10.65 18.13 10.76
N LYS A 25 -9.33 17.97 10.70
CA LYS A 25 -8.41 18.76 11.55
C LYS A 25 -7.00 19.07 11.04
N ILE A 26 -6.61 18.60 9.88
CA ILE A 26 -5.33 18.99 9.24
C ILE A 26 -5.69 19.86 8.05
N GLY A 27 -4.97 20.94 7.78
CA GLY A 27 -5.32 21.83 6.68
C GLY A 27 -5.53 21.03 5.40
N ASP A 28 -6.70 21.12 4.79
CA ASP A 28 -7.14 20.33 3.63
C ASP A 28 -6.09 20.25 2.52
N ALA A 29 -5.26 21.30 2.37
CA ALA A 29 -4.19 21.38 1.39
C ALA A 29 -3.01 20.48 1.73
N ASP A 30 -2.59 20.40 2.99
CA ASP A 30 -1.43 19.59 3.43
C ASP A 30 -1.76 18.10 3.35
N PHE A 31 -2.97 17.73 3.74
CA PHE A 31 -3.47 16.37 3.63
C PHE A 31 -3.57 15.93 2.17
N ALA A 32 -4.17 16.77 1.31
CA ALA A 32 -4.27 16.49 -0.11
C ALA A 32 -2.89 16.35 -0.77
N ASN A 33 -1.94 17.23 -0.43
CA ASN A 33 -0.57 17.18 -0.95
C ASN A 33 0.17 15.91 -0.51
N TYR A 34 0.00 15.49 0.76
CA TYR A 34 0.60 14.27 1.28
C TYR A 34 0.12 13.05 0.48
N PHE A 35 -1.19 12.85 0.39
CA PHE A 35 -1.75 11.68 -0.32
C PHE A 35 -1.53 11.76 -1.83
N CYS A 36 -1.58 12.94 -2.44
CA CYS A 36 -1.21 13.11 -3.85
C CYS A 36 0.22 12.65 -4.09
N THR A 37 1.18 13.06 -3.26
CA THR A 37 2.59 12.71 -3.42
C THR A 37 2.79 11.19 -3.38
N TYR A 38 2.25 10.51 -2.37
CA TYR A 38 2.41 9.07 -2.21
C TYR A 38 1.54 8.23 -3.16
N GLY A 39 0.51 8.82 -3.76
CA GLY A 39 -0.33 8.19 -4.78
C GLY A 39 0.35 8.05 -6.16
N TYR A 40 1.50 8.70 -6.39
CA TYR A 40 2.19 8.61 -7.67
C TYR A 40 3.13 7.40 -7.76
N LEU A 41 3.01 6.64 -8.85
CA LEU A 41 3.89 5.50 -9.15
C LEU A 41 5.38 5.86 -9.15
N TYR A 42 5.73 7.08 -9.53
CA TYR A 42 7.11 7.55 -9.54
C TYR A 42 7.71 7.55 -8.13
N HIS A 43 7.00 8.08 -7.14
CA HIS A 43 7.45 8.05 -5.75
C HIS A 43 7.55 6.63 -5.19
N GLN A 44 6.61 5.75 -5.55
CA GLN A 44 6.69 4.34 -5.17
C GLN A 44 7.94 3.68 -5.77
N LYS A 45 8.27 4.01 -7.02
CA LYS A 45 9.47 3.52 -7.69
C LYS A 45 10.73 3.97 -6.96
N ASP A 46 10.85 5.28 -6.65
CA ASP A 46 12.02 5.82 -5.94
C ASP A 46 12.22 5.13 -4.58
N MET A 47 11.14 4.90 -3.82
CA MET A 47 11.19 4.18 -2.56
C MET A 47 11.62 2.72 -2.72
N LEU A 48 11.20 2.05 -3.79
CA LEU A 48 11.58 0.66 -4.08
C LEU A 48 13.01 0.54 -4.63
N GLU A 49 13.55 1.59 -5.24
CA GLU A 49 14.94 1.63 -5.74
C GLU A 49 15.95 1.97 -4.63
N ASP A 50 15.51 2.49 -3.49
CA ASP A 50 16.37 2.67 -2.32
C ASP A 50 16.72 1.31 -1.71
N GLN A 51 17.90 0.80 -2.09
CA GLN A 51 18.34 -0.51 -1.67
C GLN A 51 18.58 -0.62 -0.15
N GLN A 52 19.05 0.44 0.50
CA GLN A 52 19.29 0.39 1.95
C GLN A 52 17.97 0.25 2.70
N ARG A 53 16.98 1.06 2.34
CA ARG A 53 15.63 1.00 2.87
C ARG A 53 15.01 -0.36 2.60
N MET A 54 15.00 -0.81 1.35
CA MET A 54 14.40 -2.08 0.97
C MET A 54 15.06 -3.27 1.66
N THR A 55 16.40 -3.28 1.79
CA THR A 55 17.10 -4.34 2.50
C THR A 55 16.71 -4.37 3.97
N ALA A 56 16.65 -3.21 4.64
CA ALA A 56 16.28 -3.13 6.06
C ALA A 56 14.89 -3.71 6.32
N TYR A 57 13.89 -3.32 5.53
CA TYR A 57 12.53 -3.84 5.67
C TYR A 57 12.40 -5.30 5.23
N HIS A 58 13.07 -5.67 4.13
CA HIS A 58 13.14 -7.05 3.69
C HIS A 58 13.66 -7.96 4.80
N ASP A 59 14.78 -7.59 5.40
CA ASP A 59 15.41 -8.40 6.44
C ASP A 59 14.59 -8.42 7.72
N ALA A 60 13.98 -7.30 8.11
CA ALA A 60 13.07 -7.25 9.25
C ALA A 60 11.90 -8.23 9.10
N VAL A 61 11.36 -8.42 7.90
CA VAL A 61 10.26 -9.34 7.64
C VAL A 61 10.77 -10.74 7.31
N ARG A 62 11.65 -10.87 6.31
CA ARG A 62 12.01 -12.15 5.70
C ARG A 62 12.94 -12.98 6.56
N LEU A 63 13.76 -12.37 7.42
CA LEU A 63 14.61 -13.09 8.37
C LEU A 63 13.89 -13.43 9.69
N ASN A 64 12.65 -12.97 9.85
CA ASN A 64 11.84 -13.22 11.03
C ASN A 64 10.51 -13.94 10.70
N PRO A 65 10.49 -15.01 9.90
CA PRO A 65 9.27 -15.66 9.43
C PRO A 65 8.41 -16.21 10.57
N ALA A 66 9.00 -16.49 11.73
CA ALA A 66 8.27 -16.97 12.91
C ALA A 66 7.27 -15.93 13.46
N LEU A 67 7.53 -14.65 13.23
CA LEU A 67 6.61 -13.57 13.64
C LEU A 67 5.37 -13.47 12.75
N PHE A 68 5.44 -14.00 11.53
CA PHE A 68 4.38 -13.89 10.51
C PHE A 68 3.64 -15.19 10.26
N ARG A 69 4.33 -16.34 10.39
CA ARG A 69 3.75 -17.64 10.04
C ARG A 69 2.48 -17.96 10.80
N GLY A 70 1.39 -18.20 10.05
CA GLY A 70 0.06 -18.49 10.60
C GLY A 70 -0.66 -17.30 11.24
N LYS A 71 -0.06 -16.10 11.16
CA LYS A 71 -0.57 -14.88 11.77
C LYS A 71 -1.47 -14.09 10.84
N THR A 72 -2.34 -13.28 11.45
CA THR A 72 -3.07 -12.22 10.75
C THR A 72 -2.27 -10.92 10.89
N VAL A 73 -1.97 -10.31 9.75
CA VAL A 73 -1.12 -9.11 9.65
C VAL A 73 -1.93 -7.95 9.12
N LEU A 74 -1.71 -6.76 9.66
CA LEU A 74 -2.16 -5.49 9.11
C LEU A 74 -0.95 -4.72 8.58
N ASP A 75 -0.97 -4.37 7.30
CA ASP A 75 0.00 -3.47 6.67
C ASP A 75 -0.66 -2.09 6.47
N VAL A 76 -0.19 -1.09 7.22
CA VAL A 76 -0.76 0.26 7.23
C VAL A 76 0.01 1.16 6.27
N GLY A 77 -0.69 1.73 5.29
CA GLY A 77 -0.07 2.52 4.22
C GLY A 77 0.74 1.62 3.30
N THR A 78 0.12 0.55 2.80
CA THR A 78 0.82 -0.52 2.07
C THR A 78 1.53 -0.05 0.78
N GLY A 79 1.14 1.09 0.22
CA GLY A 79 1.71 1.64 -1.00
C GLY A 79 1.65 0.65 -2.16
N SER A 80 2.81 0.16 -2.60
CA SER A 80 2.91 -0.86 -3.64
C SER A 80 2.54 -2.28 -3.18
N GLY A 81 2.34 -2.51 -1.88
CA GLY A 81 2.05 -3.82 -1.31
C GLY A 81 3.27 -4.65 -0.96
N ILE A 82 4.48 -4.08 -0.99
CA ILE A 82 5.72 -4.86 -0.86
C ILE A 82 5.84 -5.54 0.50
N LEU A 83 5.51 -4.86 1.61
CA LEU A 83 5.57 -5.43 2.95
C LEU A 83 4.50 -6.52 3.13
N ALA A 84 3.29 -6.29 2.63
CA ALA A 84 2.22 -7.28 2.62
C ALA A 84 2.60 -8.54 1.86
N ILE A 85 3.24 -8.39 0.68
CA ILE A 85 3.75 -9.50 -0.13
C ILE A 85 4.80 -10.30 0.66
N TRP A 86 5.76 -9.64 1.30
CA TRP A 86 6.79 -10.34 2.09
C TRP A 86 6.20 -11.04 3.31
N ALA A 87 5.23 -10.42 4.01
CA ALA A 87 4.54 -11.05 5.14
C ALA A 87 3.81 -12.33 4.68
N ALA A 88 3.10 -12.27 3.56
CA ALA A 88 2.42 -13.43 2.97
C ALA A 88 3.42 -14.54 2.58
N GLN A 89 4.56 -14.16 1.96
CA GLN A 89 5.64 -15.10 1.61
C GLN A 89 6.32 -15.72 2.84
N CYS A 90 6.25 -15.07 4.00
CA CYS A 90 6.68 -15.64 5.29
C CYS A 90 5.66 -16.60 5.90
N GLY A 91 4.53 -16.82 5.23
CA GLY A 91 3.50 -17.76 5.64
C GLY A 91 2.43 -17.13 6.54
N ALA A 92 2.20 -15.83 6.46
CA ALA A 92 1.05 -15.21 7.10
C ALA A 92 -0.25 -15.92 6.66
N ARG A 93 -1.18 -16.11 7.59
CA ARG A 93 -2.48 -16.71 7.29
C ARG A 93 -3.36 -15.75 6.48
N LYS A 94 -3.33 -14.50 6.84
CA LYS A 94 -4.07 -13.41 6.20
C LYS A 94 -3.29 -12.10 6.36
N VAL A 95 -3.29 -11.27 5.35
CA VAL A 95 -2.74 -9.93 5.39
C VAL A 95 -3.80 -8.95 4.90
N TYR A 96 -4.17 -8.02 5.76
CA TYR A 96 -4.99 -6.86 5.41
C TYR A 96 -4.05 -5.70 5.11
N ALA A 97 -4.03 -5.25 3.88
CA ALA A 97 -3.14 -4.19 3.41
C ALA A 97 -3.95 -2.95 3.07
N VAL A 98 -3.84 -1.94 3.93
CA VAL A 98 -4.66 -0.71 3.86
C VAL A 98 -3.89 0.38 3.13
N GLU A 99 -4.52 1.00 2.15
CA GLU A 99 -3.97 2.10 1.37
C GLU A 99 -5.07 3.13 1.06
N ALA A 100 -4.83 4.38 1.46
CA ALA A 100 -5.83 5.43 1.29
C ALA A 100 -5.91 5.95 -0.15
N THR A 101 -4.83 5.80 -0.92
CA THR A 101 -4.70 6.38 -2.26
C THR A 101 -5.08 5.40 -3.37
N TYR A 102 -5.09 5.89 -4.60
CA TYR A 102 -5.28 5.06 -5.80
C TYR A 102 -4.19 4.00 -5.98
N MET A 103 -3.06 4.09 -5.24
CA MET A 103 -2.04 3.04 -5.20
C MET A 103 -2.61 1.67 -4.80
N ALA A 104 -3.70 1.61 -4.05
CA ALA A 104 -4.43 0.37 -3.75
C ALA A 104 -4.71 -0.47 -5.00
N THR A 105 -5.10 0.18 -6.12
CA THR A 105 -5.34 -0.52 -7.40
C THR A 105 -4.07 -1.15 -7.97
N HIS A 106 -2.93 -0.49 -7.82
CA HIS A 106 -1.64 -1.02 -8.27
C HIS A 106 -1.13 -2.13 -7.35
N ALA A 107 -1.25 -1.92 -6.03
CA ALA A 107 -0.93 -2.94 -5.03
C ALA A 107 -1.71 -4.24 -5.29
N LYS A 108 -3.00 -4.14 -5.56
CA LYS A 108 -3.84 -5.29 -5.90
C LYS A 108 -3.29 -6.08 -7.09
N LYS A 109 -2.94 -5.40 -8.18
CA LYS A 109 -2.35 -6.04 -9.37
C LYS A 109 -1.02 -6.72 -9.06
N LEU A 110 -0.18 -6.08 -8.22
CA LEU A 110 1.11 -6.67 -7.82
C LEU A 110 0.92 -7.90 -6.94
N VAL A 111 -0.01 -7.87 -6.00
CA VAL A 111 -0.38 -9.02 -5.17
C VAL A 111 -0.89 -10.19 -6.02
N GLU A 112 -1.80 -9.92 -6.95
CA GLU A 112 -2.34 -10.91 -7.88
C GLU A 112 -1.25 -11.50 -8.79
N ALA A 113 -0.36 -10.66 -9.32
CA ALA A 113 0.78 -11.07 -10.16
C ALA A 113 1.79 -11.96 -9.40
N ASN A 114 1.86 -11.82 -8.07
CA ASN A 114 2.66 -12.69 -7.20
C ASN A 114 1.91 -13.94 -6.72
N GLY A 115 0.68 -14.18 -7.16
CA GLY A 115 -0.14 -15.33 -6.77
C GLY A 115 -0.58 -15.31 -5.31
N LEU A 116 -0.70 -14.14 -4.70
CA LEU A 116 -0.98 -13.98 -3.27
C LEU A 116 -2.38 -13.42 -2.97
N GLY A 117 -3.25 -13.31 -3.98
CA GLY A 117 -4.60 -12.74 -3.83
C GLY A 117 -5.50 -13.44 -2.82
N ASP A 118 -5.27 -14.71 -2.52
CA ASP A 118 -6.03 -15.46 -1.51
C ASP A 118 -5.59 -15.10 -0.07
N VAL A 119 -4.34 -14.68 0.10
CA VAL A 119 -3.74 -14.37 1.41
C VAL A 119 -3.78 -12.87 1.70
N VAL A 120 -3.46 -12.03 0.70
CA VAL A 120 -3.39 -10.58 0.84
C VAL A 120 -4.65 -9.94 0.31
N GLU A 121 -5.30 -9.17 1.14
CA GLU A 121 -6.48 -8.36 0.80
C GLU A 121 -6.13 -6.89 0.84
N ILE A 122 -6.24 -6.22 -0.31
CA ILE A 122 -6.02 -4.78 -0.41
C ILE A 122 -7.33 -4.06 -0.11
N LEU A 123 -7.28 -3.19 0.91
CA LEU A 123 -8.41 -2.38 1.36
C LEU A 123 -8.11 -0.91 1.06
N GLN A 124 -8.89 -0.31 0.15
CA GLN A 124 -8.74 1.12 -0.15
C GLN A 124 -9.53 1.94 0.88
N SER A 125 -8.83 2.36 1.93
CA SER A 125 -9.38 3.13 3.04
C SER A 125 -8.25 3.81 3.81
N THR A 126 -8.57 4.72 4.71
CA THR A 126 -7.64 5.10 5.79
C THR A 126 -7.69 4.04 6.90
N VAL A 127 -6.64 3.98 7.71
CA VAL A 127 -6.60 3.03 8.84
C VAL A 127 -7.61 3.38 9.93
N GLU A 128 -8.00 4.65 10.02
CA GLU A 128 -8.99 5.16 10.97
C GLU A 128 -10.42 4.74 10.62
N GLU A 129 -10.69 4.46 9.35
CA GLU A 129 -12.03 4.16 8.84
C GLU A 129 -12.21 2.70 8.42
N VAL A 130 -11.11 1.97 8.27
CA VAL A 130 -11.20 0.57 7.86
C VAL A 130 -11.79 -0.30 8.96
N GLU A 131 -12.77 -1.09 8.60
CA GLU A 131 -13.32 -2.14 9.47
C GLU A 131 -12.71 -3.48 9.09
N LEU A 132 -11.97 -4.08 10.02
CA LEU A 132 -11.39 -5.40 9.84
C LEU A 132 -12.34 -6.47 10.38
N PRO A 133 -12.48 -7.61 9.70
CA PRO A 133 -13.40 -8.68 10.13
C PRO A 133 -12.89 -9.45 11.36
N GLU A 134 -11.62 -9.28 11.73
CA GLU A 134 -10.96 -9.96 12.85
C GLU A 134 -9.85 -9.11 13.45
N GLN A 135 -9.39 -9.47 14.63
CA GLN A 135 -8.21 -8.87 15.26
C GLN A 135 -6.94 -9.35 14.56
N VAL A 136 -5.93 -8.48 14.49
CA VAL A 136 -4.64 -8.79 13.90
C VAL A 136 -3.61 -9.12 14.99
N ASP A 137 -2.70 -10.03 14.66
CA ASP A 137 -1.59 -10.41 15.53
C ASP A 137 -0.38 -9.48 15.41
N VAL A 138 -0.18 -8.93 14.18
CA VAL A 138 0.99 -8.14 13.80
C VAL A 138 0.55 -6.92 13.01
N ILE A 139 1.13 -5.78 13.33
CA ILE A 139 1.01 -4.56 12.53
C ILE A 139 2.38 -4.23 11.96
N ILE A 140 2.44 -4.01 10.66
CA ILE A 140 3.62 -3.50 9.96
C ILE A 140 3.27 -2.20 9.26
N SER A 141 4.21 -1.27 9.20
CA SER A 141 4.03 -0.01 8.50
C SER A 141 5.39 0.63 8.22
N GLU A 142 5.48 1.34 7.11
CA GLU A 142 6.56 2.29 6.86
C GLU A 142 5.93 3.68 6.70
N TRP A 143 6.02 4.48 7.74
CA TRP A 143 5.38 5.79 7.84
C TRP A 143 6.36 6.95 8.00
N MET A 144 7.67 6.65 8.14
CA MET A 144 8.66 7.65 8.53
C MET A 144 9.14 8.53 7.37
N GLY A 145 8.81 8.18 6.14
CA GLY A 145 9.20 8.94 4.97
C GLY A 145 10.72 9.15 4.89
N TYR A 146 11.15 10.40 4.74
CA TYR A 146 12.57 10.75 4.64
C TYR A 146 13.26 11.01 6.00
N PHE A 147 12.65 10.66 7.11
CA PHE A 147 13.23 10.84 8.46
C PHE A 147 14.05 9.66 8.96
N LEU A 148 14.30 8.67 8.10
CA LEU A 148 15.17 7.54 8.37
C LEU A 148 16.46 7.63 7.58
#